data_4c265d086034da35fa6e523a2a55bad7
#
_entry.id   4c265d086034da35fa6e523a2a55bad7
#
_cell.length_a   1.000
_cell.length_b   1.000
_cell.length_c   1.000
_cell.angle_alpha   90.00
_cell.angle_beta   90.00
_cell.angle_gamma   90.00
#
_symmetry.space_group_name_H-M   'P 1'
#
loop_
_entity.id
_entity.type
_entity.pdbx_description
1 polymer ?
#
loop_
_entity_poly.entity_id
_entity_poly.type
_entity_poly.pdbx_seq_one_letter_code
_entity_poly.pdbx_strand_id
1 'polypeptide(L)'
;MALLYIKVGDDLIQDAILVSVEIVQELNQHWWCTVVCRQTQDRRIPVEDFLGQQVEVQTIDDQGVVHVNFAGFVLDVELTYEVWGSYAAQITCVSETYKMDITARKQYYTAQTLEQVAQTTAGNAGLSATVTGPTQKALNYVQYGETDFSFVNRIVDDYACWLRPSETGIEIFNAFQSGTAVEFRGEESLLDFKIKGVLAPSTFNGSHYDYHSMSSNTFQQVSAPPEFFSSSQRLVGAVQSQSASLFPSGFAPQRARVMTLGDYQQGLQRESQRSIGGSITAYGHSRSQQLKAGDTVEVQGLLDAKGIYGLVKVVHKWERSGYTNSFVCTPWKDYRNPEQPPLRAWYGIVSARVVEHDDPKKMGRVKVQFFWQSTGSTHWARTVSPHAGPDRGFMFMPEVGDEVAVVFEDGDPERPVILGSLWNGVQNAPRGEFFGEDIAPNNVKRIVTKAGNRLQMIDTPGKETLVFATPNHSSISLTEKSDGTGRTLVTVQSDGDIVLSAPQGRVHIRSKFFSREVG
;
A
#
# COMPACT_ATOMS: atom_id res chain seq x y z
N MET A 1 -29.57 30.84 -20.16
CA MET A 1 -29.82 29.79 -19.16
C MET A 1 -29.21 28.52 -19.73
N ALA A 2 -28.13 28.01 -19.15
CA ALA A 2 -27.48 26.82 -19.69
C ALA A 2 -28.44 25.61 -19.62
N LEU A 3 -28.46 24.83 -20.68
CA LEU A 3 -29.32 23.66 -20.79
C LEU A 3 -28.63 22.46 -20.17
N LEU A 4 -29.33 21.72 -19.31
CA LEU A 4 -28.86 20.49 -18.70
C LEU A 4 -29.41 19.29 -19.50
N TYR A 5 -28.52 18.38 -19.89
CA TYR A 5 -28.85 17.14 -20.58
C TYR A 5 -28.36 15.95 -19.72
N ILE A 6 -29.28 15.03 -19.42
CA ILE A 6 -28.99 13.80 -18.70
C ILE A 6 -29.39 12.64 -19.60
N LYS A 7 -28.41 11.92 -20.10
CA LYS A 7 -28.59 10.73 -20.92
C LYS A 7 -28.30 9.48 -20.07
N VAL A 8 -29.23 8.52 -20.08
CA VAL A 8 -29.07 7.22 -19.43
C VAL A 8 -29.34 6.13 -20.49
N GLY A 9 -28.30 5.39 -20.85
CA GLY A 9 -28.38 4.50 -22.01
C GLY A 9 -28.73 5.29 -23.29
N ASP A 10 -29.84 4.95 -23.90
CA ASP A 10 -30.39 5.68 -25.07
C ASP A 10 -31.46 6.71 -24.70
N ASP A 11 -31.87 6.75 -23.43
CA ASP A 11 -32.94 7.61 -22.95
C ASP A 11 -32.43 8.98 -22.49
N LEU A 12 -33.21 10.02 -22.77
CA LEU A 12 -32.99 11.37 -22.29
C LEU A 12 -33.97 11.69 -21.14
N ILE A 13 -33.46 12.00 -19.97
CA ILE A 13 -34.28 12.44 -18.83
C ILE A 13 -34.76 13.88 -19.10
N GLN A 14 -36.07 14.08 -19.17
CA GLN A 14 -36.68 15.38 -19.49
C GLN A 14 -36.73 16.28 -18.25
N ASP A 15 -36.49 17.57 -18.42
CA ASP A 15 -36.57 18.60 -17.37
C ASP A 15 -37.94 18.62 -16.63
N ALA A 16 -39.02 18.26 -17.31
CA ALA A 16 -40.37 18.34 -16.75
C ALA A 16 -40.59 17.44 -15.51
N ILE A 17 -39.78 16.39 -15.33
CA ILE A 17 -39.89 15.46 -14.22
C ILE A 17 -38.71 15.61 -13.23
N LEU A 18 -37.68 16.37 -13.62
CA LEU A 18 -36.49 16.55 -12.84
C LEU A 18 -36.78 17.42 -11.60
N VAL A 19 -36.36 16.94 -10.45
CA VAL A 19 -36.43 17.68 -9.15
C VAL A 19 -35.07 18.28 -8.83
N SER A 20 -34.04 17.48 -8.88
CA SER A 20 -32.67 17.93 -8.62
C SER A 20 -31.63 17.01 -9.25
N VAL A 21 -30.46 17.56 -9.52
CA VAL A 21 -29.24 16.83 -9.85
C VAL A 21 -28.12 17.32 -8.97
N GLU A 22 -27.39 16.40 -8.35
CA GLU A 22 -26.17 16.71 -7.61
C GLU A 22 -25.03 15.89 -8.18
N ILE A 23 -23.92 16.55 -8.55
CA ILE A 23 -22.68 15.88 -8.95
C ILE A 23 -21.59 16.25 -7.96
N VAL A 24 -20.93 15.24 -7.39
CA VAL A 24 -19.80 15.37 -6.50
C VAL A 24 -18.54 14.93 -7.21
N GLN A 25 -17.63 15.84 -7.46
CA GLN A 25 -16.31 15.62 -8.01
C GLN A 25 -15.29 15.91 -6.91
N GLU A 26 -14.46 14.94 -6.55
CA GLU A 26 -13.40 15.10 -5.57
C GLU A 26 -12.15 14.35 -6.03
N LEU A 27 -10.97 14.94 -5.84
CA LEU A 27 -9.71 14.30 -6.17
C LEU A 27 -9.47 13.09 -5.25
N ASN A 28 -8.87 12.04 -5.79
CA ASN A 28 -8.59 10.77 -5.12
C ASN A 28 -9.84 9.99 -4.69
N GLN A 29 -11.01 10.33 -5.24
CA GLN A 29 -12.29 9.68 -4.98
C GLN A 29 -12.99 9.32 -6.29
N HIS A 30 -13.94 8.38 -6.23
CA HIS A 30 -14.92 8.20 -7.30
C HIS A 30 -15.83 9.44 -7.37
N TRP A 31 -16.25 9.78 -8.56
CA TRP A 31 -17.26 10.83 -8.74
C TRP A 31 -18.65 10.25 -8.67
N TRP A 32 -19.56 11.01 -8.09
CA TRP A 32 -20.93 10.60 -7.87
C TRP A 32 -21.89 11.57 -8.53
N CYS A 33 -23.00 11.04 -9.04
CA CYS A 33 -24.11 11.83 -9.52
C CYS A 33 -25.42 11.26 -8.97
N THR A 34 -26.24 12.11 -8.37
CA THR A 34 -27.57 11.75 -7.88
C THR A 34 -28.60 12.55 -8.65
N VAL A 35 -29.53 11.87 -9.30
CA VAL A 35 -30.63 12.46 -10.05
C VAL A 35 -31.93 12.13 -9.33
N VAL A 36 -32.72 13.14 -8.98
CA VAL A 36 -34.04 12.95 -8.35
C VAL A 36 -35.12 13.39 -9.34
N CYS A 37 -36.00 12.47 -9.64
CA CYS A 37 -37.15 12.69 -10.54
C CYS A 37 -38.45 12.48 -9.78
N ARG A 38 -39.46 13.32 -10.03
CA ARG A 38 -40.84 13.08 -9.57
C ARG A 38 -41.66 12.56 -10.73
N GLN A 39 -42.36 11.47 -10.52
CA GLN A 39 -43.13 10.77 -11.51
C GLN A 39 -44.60 10.65 -11.06
N THR A 40 -45.50 10.57 -12.04
CA THR A 40 -46.94 10.27 -11.84
C THR A 40 -47.28 9.03 -12.65
N GLN A 41 -48.43 8.43 -12.39
CA GLN A 41 -48.88 7.25 -13.14
C GLN A 41 -48.97 7.50 -14.66
N ASP A 42 -49.28 8.72 -15.06
CA ASP A 42 -49.41 9.11 -16.49
C ASP A 42 -48.07 9.44 -17.16
N ARG A 43 -47.01 9.62 -16.37
CA ARG A 43 -45.65 9.95 -16.85
C ARG A 43 -44.60 9.11 -16.08
N ARG A 44 -44.64 7.82 -16.36
CA ARG A 44 -43.67 6.88 -15.78
C ARG A 44 -42.51 6.66 -16.75
N ILE A 45 -41.29 6.83 -16.23
CA ILE A 45 -40.07 6.33 -16.84
C ILE A 45 -39.70 5.04 -16.10
N PRO A 46 -39.40 3.94 -16.77
CA PRO A 46 -38.99 2.68 -16.13
C PRO A 46 -37.55 2.80 -15.64
N VAL A 47 -37.35 3.59 -14.55
CA VAL A 47 -36.01 3.85 -13.98
C VAL A 47 -35.34 2.59 -13.44
N GLU A 48 -36.12 1.55 -13.16
CA GLU A 48 -35.63 0.20 -12.84
C GLU A 48 -34.79 -0.41 -13.97
N ASP A 49 -35.05 -0.06 -15.22
CA ASP A 49 -34.31 -0.52 -16.40
C ASP A 49 -32.97 0.23 -16.57
N PHE A 50 -32.75 1.30 -15.78
CA PHE A 50 -31.52 2.08 -15.84
C PHE A 50 -30.35 1.45 -15.08
N LEU A 51 -30.62 0.49 -14.19
CA LEU A 51 -29.55 -0.18 -13.44
C LEU A 51 -28.46 -0.72 -14.37
N GLY A 52 -27.21 -0.30 -14.15
CA GLY A 52 -26.04 -0.68 -14.94
C GLY A 52 -25.90 0.06 -16.27
N GLN A 53 -26.86 0.90 -16.67
CA GLN A 53 -26.78 1.69 -17.91
C GLN A 53 -25.76 2.83 -17.75
N GLN A 54 -25.16 3.22 -18.88
CA GLN A 54 -24.25 4.36 -18.96
C GLN A 54 -25.00 5.67 -18.72
N VAL A 55 -24.36 6.57 -17.99
CA VAL A 55 -24.90 7.90 -17.70
C VAL A 55 -23.93 8.97 -18.12
N GLU A 56 -24.44 9.96 -18.81
CA GLU A 56 -23.71 11.17 -19.14
C GLU A 56 -24.54 12.40 -18.77
N VAL A 57 -23.93 13.31 -18.01
CA VAL A 57 -24.52 14.61 -17.66
C VAL A 57 -23.72 15.70 -18.32
N GLN A 58 -24.38 16.43 -19.21
CA GLN A 58 -23.80 17.53 -19.98
C GLN A 58 -24.53 18.84 -19.70
N THR A 59 -23.77 19.92 -19.74
CA THR A 59 -24.33 21.28 -19.78
C THR A 59 -23.89 22.00 -21.05
N ILE A 60 -24.76 22.83 -21.59
CA ILE A 60 -24.43 23.70 -22.71
C ILE A 60 -24.45 25.12 -22.19
N ASP A 61 -23.35 25.83 -22.33
CA ASP A 61 -23.25 27.24 -21.92
C ASP A 61 -23.94 28.19 -22.90
N ASP A 62 -23.99 29.48 -22.55
CA ASP A 62 -24.64 30.51 -23.38
C ASP A 62 -23.93 30.76 -24.73
N GLN A 63 -22.71 30.21 -24.90
CA GLN A 63 -21.95 30.23 -26.15
C GLN A 63 -22.16 28.98 -27.01
N GLY A 64 -22.94 28.01 -26.52
CA GLY A 64 -23.21 26.74 -27.19
C GLY A 64 -22.11 25.69 -27.00
N VAL A 65 -21.18 25.90 -26.07
CA VAL A 65 -20.12 24.92 -25.74
C VAL A 65 -20.66 23.84 -24.81
N VAL A 66 -20.41 22.58 -25.15
CA VAL A 66 -20.83 21.43 -24.36
C VAL A 66 -19.76 21.12 -23.33
N HIS A 67 -20.17 21.00 -22.08
CA HIS A 67 -19.33 20.58 -20.98
C HIS A 67 -19.84 19.26 -20.42
N VAL A 68 -19.02 18.21 -20.41
CA VAL A 68 -19.32 16.92 -19.76
C VAL A 68 -18.98 17.06 -18.29
N ASN A 69 -20.02 17.18 -17.46
CA ASN A 69 -19.86 17.34 -16.02
C ASN A 69 -19.72 16.00 -15.30
N PHE A 70 -20.30 14.92 -15.85
CA PHE A 70 -20.25 13.58 -15.29
C PHE A 70 -20.39 12.52 -16.38
N ALA A 71 -19.60 11.45 -16.27
CA ALA A 71 -19.73 10.22 -17.04
C ALA A 71 -19.54 9.02 -16.10
N GLY A 72 -20.38 7.99 -16.26
CA GLY A 72 -20.35 6.81 -15.42
C GLY A 72 -21.52 5.88 -15.70
N PHE A 73 -21.98 5.15 -14.69
CA PHE A 73 -23.11 4.24 -14.80
C PHE A 73 -24.04 4.33 -13.60
N VAL A 74 -25.28 3.87 -13.77
CA VAL A 74 -26.28 3.79 -12.69
C VAL A 74 -25.93 2.64 -11.77
N LEU A 75 -25.65 2.96 -10.51
CA LEU A 75 -25.31 1.97 -9.49
C LEU A 75 -26.54 1.52 -8.70
N ASP A 76 -27.44 2.46 -8.39
CA ASP A 76 -28.58 2.25 -7.51
C ASP A 76 -29.78 3.06 -7.96
N VAL A 77 -30.97 2.52 -7.73
CA VAL A 77 -32.26 3.19 -7.98
C VAL A 77 -33.17 3.00 -6.77
N GLU A 78 -33.55 4.08 -6.13
CA GLU A 78 -34.50 4.09 -5.01
C GLU A 78 -35.84 4.68 -5.45
N LEU A 79 -36.95 3.99 -5.16
CA LEU A 79 -38.31 4.42 -5.46
C LEU A 79 -39.07 4.71 -4.14
N THR A 80 -39.47 5.95 -3.94
CA THR A 80 -40.28 6.38 -2.80
C THR A 80 -41.70 6.65 -3.23
N TYR A 81 -42.64 5.79 -2.83
CA TYR A 81 -44.07 5.90 -3.19
C TYR A 81 -44.82 6.81 -2.24
N GLU A 82 -45.53 7.79 -2.79
CA GLU A 82 -46.41 8.69 -2.02
C GLU A 82 -47.88 8.16 -2.05
N VAL A 83 -48.63 8.40 -0.97
CA VAL A 83 -49.96 7.83 -0.75
C VAL A 83 -50.96 8.21 -1.86
N TRP A 84 -50.73 9.31 -2.59
CA TRP A 84 -51.64 9.85 -3.61
C TRP A 84 -51.27 9.51 -5.06
N GLY A 85 -50.47 8.44 -5.26
CA GLY A 85 -50.19 7.93 -6.63
C GLY A 85 -49.06 8.64 -7.36
N SER A 86 -48.35 9.56 -6.71
CA SER A 86 -47.03 10.05 -7.18
C SER A 86 -45.92 9.27 -6.50
N TYR A 87 -44.75 9.23 -7.13
CA TYR A 87 -43.55 8.69 -6.51
C TYR A 87 -42.31 9.47 -6.96
N ALA A 88 -41.31 9.50 -6.08
CA ALA A 88 -40.02 10.02 -6.41
C ALA A 88 -39.07 8.86 -6.74
N ALA A 89 -38.28 9.03 -7.78
CA ALA A 89 -37.18 8.13 -8.11
C ALA A 89 -35.84 8.84 -7.84
N GLN A 90 -34.98 8.24 -7.07
CA GLN A 90 -33.61 8.66 -6.91
C GLN A 90 -32.71 7.68 -7.66
N ILE A 91 -31.93 8.21 -8.59
CA ILE A 91 -30.98 7.45 -9.40
C ILE A 91 -29.58 7.85 -8.95
N THR A 92 -28.83 6.90 -8.39
CA THR A 92 -27.46 7.12 -7.93
C THR A 92 -26.49 6.54 -8.96
N CYS A 93 -25.65 7.40 -9.50
CA CYS A 93 -24.67 7.05 -10.51
C CYS A 93 -23.25 7.23 -9.95
N VAL A 94 -22.33 6.44 -10.43
CA VAL A 94 -20.91 6.51 -10.05
C VAL A 94 -20.02 6.46 -11.29
N SER A 95 -18.87 7.12 -11.23
CA SER A 95 -17.87 7.09 -12.30
C SER A 95 -17.39 5.66 -12.60
N GLU A 96 -16.93 5.42 -13.83
CA GLU A 96 -16.43 4.12 -14.29
C GLU A 96 -15.33 3.55 -13.39
N THR A 97 -14.59 4.41 -12.71
CA THR A 97 -13.51 4.03 -11.78
C THR A 97 -13.99 3.16 -10.62
N TYR A 98 -15.28 3.17 -10.29
CA TYR A 98 -15.85 2.29 -9.26
C TYR A 98 -15.66 0.80 -9.58
N LYS A 99 -15.55 0.43 -10.86
CA LYS A 99 -15.24 -0.94 -11.29
C LYS A 99 -13.88 -1.43 -10.77
N MET A 100 -12.98 -0.52 -10.43
CA MET A 100 -11.69 -0.84 -9.82
C MET A 100 -11.78 -1.15 -8.32
N ASP A 101 -12.93 -0.88 -7.67
CA ASP A 101 -13.13 -1.09 -6.22
C ASP A 101 -13.92 -2.36 -5.87
N ILE A 102 -14.35 -3.12 -6.89
CA ILE A 102 -15.23 -4.29 -6.69
C ILE A 102 -14.49 -5.46 -6.04
N THR A 103 -13.22 -5.67 -6.39
CA THR A 103 -12.47 -6.87 -5.98
C THR A 103 -11.13 -6.51 -5.36
N ALA A 104 -10.90 -6.97 -4.13
CA ALA A 104 -9.59 -6.91 -3.50
C ALA A 104 -8.66 -7.99 -4.07
N ARG A 105 -7.41 -7.62 -4.34
CA ARG A 105 -6.41 -8.50 -4.97
C ARG A 105 -5.17 -8.68 -4.10
N LYS A 106 -4.44 -9.75 -4.40
CA LYS A 106 -3.08 -9.97 -3.91
C LYS A 106 -2.18 -10.15 -5.12
N GLN A 107 -1.32 -9.17 -5.38
CA GLN A 107 -0.44 -9.17 -6.55
C GLN A 107 0.89 -8.50 -6.26
N TYR A 108 1.95 -9.03 -6.85
CA TYR A 108 3.30 -8.48 -6.80
C TYR A 108 3.66 -7.90 -8.16
N TYR A 109 4.08 -6.64 -8.18
CA TYR A 109 4.52 -5.93 -9.38
C TYR A 109 6.03 -5.73 -9.29
N THR A 110 6.78 -6.37 -10.20
CA THR A 110 8.25 -6.34 -10.18
C THR A 110 8.78 -5.28 -11.15
N ALA A 111 9.60 -4.36 -10.64
CA ALA A 111 10.30 -3.36 -11.44
C ALA A 111 9.37 -2.57 -12.39
N GLN A 112 8.23 -2.10 -11.89
CA GLN A 112 7.27 -1.31 -12.65
C GLN A 112 7.27 0.16 -12.23
N THR A 113 6.93 1.04 -13.17
CA THR A 113 6.64 2.46 -12.89
C THR A 113 5.20 2.63 -12.39
N LEU A 114 4.87 3.78 -11.79
CA LEU A 114 3.48 4.11 -11.43
C LEU A 114 2.56 4.01 -12.66
N GLU A 115 3.00 4.50 -13.81
CA GLU A 115 2.22 4.44 -15.05
C GLU A 115 1.88 3.00 -15.45
N GLN A 116 2.87 2.09 -15.44
CA GLN A 116 2.66 0.68 -15.76
C GLN A 116 1.71 0.00 -14.77
N VAL A 117 1.85 0.31 -13.48
CA VAL A 117 0.94 -0.22 -12.44
C VAL A 117 -0.47 0.34 -12.64
N ALA A 118 -0.62 1.65 -12.88
CA ALA A 118 -1.91 2.29 -13.11
C ALA A 118 -2.61 1.73 -14.35
N GLN A 119 -1.87 1.55 -15.45
CA GLN A 119 -2.40 0.94 -16.69
C GLN A 119 -2.85 -0.52 -16.47
N THR A 120 -2.05 -1.30 -15.73
CA THR A 120 -2.40 -2.70 -15.42
C THR A 120 -3.65 -2.78 -14.57
N THR A 121 -3.73 -1.99 -13.50
CA THR A 121 -4.87 -2.01 -12.56
C THR A 121 -6.15 -1.46 -13.19
N ALA A 122 -6.06 -0.36 -13.94
CA ALA A 122 -7.20 0.16 -14.71
C ALA A 122 -7.65 -0.85 -15.77
N GLY A 123 -6.69 -1.49 -16.48
CA GLY A 123 -6.97 -2.54 -17.48
C GLY A 123 -7.69 -3.76 -16.90
N ASN A 124 -7.48 -4.11 -15.62
CA ASN A 124 -8.24 -5.17 -14.94
C ASN A 124 -9.74 -4.88 -14.87
N ALA A 125 -10.11 -3.61 -14.88
CA ALA A 125 -11.51 -3.13 -14.87
C ALA A 125 -12.01 -2.75 -16.27
N GLY A 126 -11.22 -2.97 -17.33
CA GLY A 126 -11.54 -2.56 -18.70
C GLY A 126 -11.39 -1.05 -18.93
N LEU A 127 -10.61 -0.37 -18.10
CA LEU A 127 -10.40 1.08 -18.13
C LEU A 127 -8.99 1.44 -18.60
N SER A 128 -8.81 2.70 -18.98
CA SER A 128 -7.50 3.28 -19.31
C SER A 128 -6.91 4.07 -18.13
N ALA A 129 -5.59 4.28 -18.14
CA ALA A 129 -4.91 5.18 -17.21
C ALA A 129 -3.96 6.11 -17.96
N THR A 130 -4.06 7.41 -17.66
CA THR A 130 -3.12 8.42 -18.17
C THR A 130 -2.36 9.00 -16.99
N VAL A 131 -1.03 9.06 -17.10
CA VAL A 131 -0.16 9.60 -16.04
C VAL A 131 0.64 10.76 -16.58
N THR A 132 0.41 11.95 -16.02
CA THR A 132 1.15 13.18 -16.31
C THR A 132 1.92 13.57 -15.07
N GLY A 133 3.26 13.53 -15.12
CA GLY A 133 4.06 13.84 -13.95
C GLY A 133 5.55 13.58 -14.14
N PRO A 134 6.34 13.66 -13.08
CA PRO A 134 7.79 13.47 -13.13
C PRO A 134 8.15 12.05 -13.59
N THR A 135 9.31 11.92 -14.21
CA THR A 135 9.90 10.63 -14.59
C THR A 135 9.96 9.71 -13.35
N GLN A 136 9.38 8.55 -13.49
CA GLN A 136 9.20 7.62 -12.38
C GLN A 136 10.23 6.50 -12.45
N LYS A 137 10.82 6.20 -11.30
CA LYS A 137 11.70 5.05 -11.13
C LYS A 137 10.85 3.77 -11.09
N ALA A 138 11.31 2.74 -11.80
CA ALA A 138 10.71 1.42 -11.66
C ALA A 138 11.00 0.85 -10.27
N LEU A 139 9.97 0.48 -9.53
CA LEU A 139 10.02 -0.09 -8.19
C LEU A 139 9.24 -1.40 -8.13
N ASN A 140 9.40 -2.11 -7.05
CA ASN A 140 8.53 -3.24 -6.72
C ASN A 140 7.36 -2.73 -5.90
N TYR A 141 6.15 -3.21 -6.20
CA TYR A 141 4.94 -2.87 -5.46
C TYR A 141 4.19 -4.13 -5.06
N VAL A 142 3.55 -4.09 -3.92
CA VAL A 142 2.72 -5.19 -3.43
C VAL A 142 1.31 -4.68 -3.16
N GLN A 143 0.36 -5.18 -3.94
CA GLN A 143 -1.06 -5.06 -3.64
C GLN A 143 -1.43 -6.24 -2.74
N TYR A 144 -1.90 -6.00 -1.52
CA TYR A 144 -2.19 -7.06 -0.58
C TYR A 144 -3.55 -6.86 0.11
N GLY A 145 -4.58 -7.48 -0.46
CA GLY A 145 -5.95 -7.36 0.05
C GLY A 145 -6.55 -5.95 -0.12
N GLU A 146 -6.07 -5.21 -1.09
CA GLU A 146 -6.56 -3.91 -1.51
C GLU A 146 -7.30 -4.04 -2.84
N THR A 147 -8.28 -3.19 -3.07
CA THR A 147 -8.88 -3.02 -4.40
C THR A 147 -7.89 -2.33 -5.34
N ASP A 148 -8.11 -2.44 -6.64
CA ASP A 148 -7.24 -1.79 -7.64
C ASP A 148 -7.25 -0.26 -7.47
N PHE A 149 -8.40 0.35 -7.17
CA PHE A 149 -8.50 1.79 -6.91
C PHE A 149 -7.77 2.22 -5.64
N SER A 150 -8.03 1.55 -4.51
CA SER A 150 -7.35 1.84 -3.25
C SER A 150 -5.84 1.69 -3.36
N PHE A 151 -5.38 0.66 -4.09
CA PHE A 151 -3.96 0.41 -4.32
C PHE A 151 -3.30 1.52 -5.13
N VAL A 152 -3.87 1.89 -6.29
CA VAL A 152 -3.34 2.99 -7.11
C VAL A 152 -3.36 4.30 -6.34
N ASN A 153 -4.44 4.59 -5.62
CA ASN A 153 -4.57 5.82 -4.83
C ASN A 153 -3.47 5.92 -3.75
N ARG A 154 -3.14 4.80 -3.08
CA ARG A 154 -2.02 4.73 -2.14
C ARG A 154 -0.67 5.03 -2.82
N ILE A 155 -0.44 4.48 -4.02
CA ILE A 155 0.82 4.73 -4.76
C ILE A 155 0.88 6.18 -5.24
N VAL A 156 -0.23 6.72 -5.74
CA VAL A 156 -0.35 8.11 -6.21
C VAL A 156 0.07 9.09 -5.11
N ASP A 157 -0.33 8.83 -3.86
CA ASP A 157 0.08 9.64 -2.70
C ASP A 157 1.60 9.60 -2.47
N ASP A 158 2.24 8.44 -2.65
CA ASP A 158 3.71 8.31 -2.52
C ASP A 158 4.48 9.12 -3.57
N TYR A 159 3.90 9.31 -4.75
CA TYR A 159 4.50 10.11 -5.84
C TYR A 159 4.07 11.57 -5.83
N ALA A 160 3.27 11.96 -4.86
CA ALA A 160 2.80 13.31 -4.81
C ALA A 160 1.90 13.72 -5.97
N CYS A 161 1.15 12.77 -6.45
CA CYS A 161 0.21 12.97 -7.52
C CYS A 161 -1.22 12.99 -7.00
N TRP A 162 -2.12 13.42 -7.87
CA TRP A 162 -3.56 13.35 -7.72
C TRP A 162 -4.12 12.35 -8.70
N LEU A 163 -5.24 11.76 -8.33
CA LEU A 163 -6.05 10.91 -9.19
C LEU A 163 -7.43 11.53 -9.36
N ARG A 164 -7.93 11.54 -10.59
CA ARG A 164 -9.34 11.84 -10.89
C ARG A 164 -9.93 10.87 -11.89
N PRO A 165 -11.23 10.60 -11.84
CA PRO A 165 -11.94 9.91 -12.91
C PRO A 165 -11.86 10.70 -14.22
N SER A 166 -11.79 9.97 -15.33
CA SER A 166 -11.99 10.47 -16.69
C SER A 166 -13.12 9.69 -17.37
N GLU A 167 -13.51 10.09 -18.57
CA GLU A 167 -14.55 9.39 -19.33
C GLU A 167 -14.21 7.92 -19.62
N THR A 168 -12.93 7.60 -19.77
CA THR A 168 -12.45 6.26 -20.15
C THR A 168 -11.68 5.53 -19.03
N GLY A 169 -11.50 6.16 -17.86
CA GLY A 169 -10.75 5.55 -16.79
C GLY A 169 -10.23 6.54 -15.75
N ILE A 170 -8.91 6.58 -15.53
CA ILE A 170 -8.26 7.44 -14.54
C ILE A 170 -7.21 8.35 -15.15
N GLU A 171 -7.14 9.57 -14.64
CA GLU A 171 -6.06 10.52 -14.88
C GLU A 171 -5.27 10.73 -13.60
N ILE A 172 -3.94 10.58 -13.68
CA ILE A 172 -3.00 10.82 -12.60
C ILE A 172 -2.10 11.99 -12.99
N PHE A 173 -1.99 13.00 -12.13
CA PHE A 173 -1.23 14.22 -12.41
C PHE A 173 -0.61 14.78 -11.12
N ASN A 174 0.51 15.49 -11.25
CA ASN A 174 1.23 16.09 -10.11
C ASN A 174 1.03 17.59 -9.94
N ALA A 175 0.39 18.26 -10.89
CA ALA A 175 0.12 19.68 -10.84
C ALA A 175 -1.26 19.98 -11.40
N PHE A 176 -1.96 20.92 -10.79
CA PHE A 176 -3.25 21.40 -11.30
C PHE A 176 -3.07 22.00 -12.70
N GLN A 177 -4.03 21.75 -13.58
CA GLN A 177 -3.97 22.19 -14.96
C GLN A 177 -4.18 23.71 -15.04
N SER A 178 -3.13 24.44 -15.40
CA SER A 178 -3.14 25.92 -15.43
C SER A 178 -3.57 26.54 -16.77
N GLY A 179 -3.99 25.73 -17.75
CA GLY A 179 -4.22 26.19 -19.12
C GLY A 179 -5.51 27.01 -19.36
N THR A 180 -6.54 26.81 -18.54
CA THR A 180 -7.85 27.47 -18.69
C THR A 180 -8.49 27.68 -17.32
N ALA A 181 -7.87 28.58 -16.52
CA ALA A 181 -8.50 28.97 -15.27
C ALA A 181 -9.87 29.61 -15.55
N VAL A 182 -10.93 29.07 -14.96
CA VAL A 182 -12.23 29.74 -14.98
C VAL A 182 -12.12 31.03 -14.19
N GLU A 183 -12.33 32.15 -14.87
CA GLU A 183 -12.18 33.46 -14.26
C GLU A 183 -13.46 33.89 -13.56
N PHE A 184 -13.39 34.16 -12.27
CA PHE A 184 -14.49 34.74 -11.51
C PHE A 184 -14.37 36.27 -11.48
N ARG A 185 -15.23 36.95 -12.23
CA ARG A 185 -15.30 38.42 -12.29
C ARG A 185 -16.53 38.91 -11.53
N GLY A 186 -16.33 39.28 -10.25
CA GLY A 186 -17.37 39.95 -9.45
C GLY A 186 -18.56 39.05 -9.11
N GLU A 187 -19.67 39.69 -8.69
CA GLU A 187 -20.88 39.05 -8.14
C GLU A 187 -21.71 38.20 -9.14
N GLU A 188 -21.45 38.33 -10.42
CA GLU A 188 -22.24 37.60 -11.43
C GLU A 188 -21.95 36.10 -11.46
N SER A 189 -20.70 35.71 -11.20
CA SER A 189 -20.29 34.30 -11.26
C SER A 189 -19.92 33.70 -9.89
N LEU A 190 -19.39 34.50 -8.97
CA LEU A 190 -18.99 34.08 -7.61
C LEU A 190 -19.98 34.63 -6.58
N LEU A 191 -20.62 33.76 -5.80
CA LEU A 191 -21.62 34.13 -4.79
C LEU A 191 -20.95 34.49 -3.46
N ASP A 192 -19.99 33.70 -3.04
CA ASP A 192 -19.13 33.95 -1.88
C ASP A 192 -17.77 33.25 -2.01
N PHE A 193 -16.81 33.70 -1.21
CA PHE A 193 -15.49 33.10 -1.14
C PHE A 193 -14.91 33.25 0.26
N LYS A 194 -14.48 32.14 0.86
CA LYS A 194 -13.95 32.06 2.21
C LYS A 194 -12.59 31.39 2.18
N ILE A 195 -11.60 31.99 2.87
CA ILE A 195 -10.29 31.39 3.10
C ILE A 195 -10.15 31.06 4.57
N LYS A 196 -9.74 29.82 4.87
CA LYS A 196 -9.49 29.31 6.21
C LYS A 196 -7.99 29.05 6.37
N GLY A 197 -7.41 29.62 7.43
CA GLY A 197 -6.04 29.32 7.85
C GLY A 197 -6.05 28.49 9.14
N VAL A 198 -5.22 27.44 9.19
CA VAL A 198 -5.02 26.57 10.34
C VAL A 198 -3.53 26.49 10.61
N LEU A 199 -3.11 26.63 11.86
CA LEU A 199 -1.71 26.49 12.23
C LEU A 199 -1.32 25.00 12.19
N ALA A 200 -0.17 24.70 11.55
CA ALA A 200 0.33 23.35 11.38
C ALA A 200 1.87 23.35 11.34
N PRO A 201 2.56 22.29 11.80
CA PRO A 201 4.00 22.21 11.72
C PRO A 201 4.46 22.25 10.26
N SER A 202 5.47 23.08 9.98
CA SER A 202 6.07 23.20 8.64
C SER A 202 7.38 22.45 8.50
N THR A 203 7.96 22.04 9.62
CA THR A 203 9.28 21.40 9.72
C THR A 203 9.10 20.05 10.39
N PHE A 204 9.75 19.01 9.87
CA PHE A 204 9.65 17.66 10.40
C PHE A 204 11.02 17.10 10.74
N ASN A 205 11.07 16.38 11.85
CA ASN A 205 12.18 15.55 12.26
C ASN A 205 11.84 14.08 11.96
N GLY A 206 12.85 13.29 11.74
CA GLY A 206 12.67 11.86 11.55
C GLY A 206 13.97 11.09 11.66
N SER A 207 13.88 9.77 11.81
CA SER A 207 15.02 8.88 11.83
C SER A 207 14.80 7.72 10.86
N HIS A 208 15.85 7.37 10.15
CA HIS A 208 15.87 6.23 9.24
C HIS A 208 16.91 5.22 9.69
N TYR A 209 16.49 3.97 9.89
CA TYR A 209 17.39 2.85 10.14
C TYR A 209 17.71 2.14 8.82
N ASP A 210 18.99 2.14 8.46
CA ASP A 210 19.52 1.37 7.34
C ASP A 210 20.16 0.08 7.85
N TYR A 211 19.50 -1.05 7.61
CA TYR A 211 20.01 -2.36 8.03
C TYR A 211 21.22 -2.82 7.21
N HIS A 212 21.52 -2.23 6.06
CA HIS A 212 22.71 -2.57 5.29
C HIS A 212 24.01 -2.08 5.95
N SER A 213 23.92 -0.93 6.58
CA SER A 213 25.06 -0.31 7.31
C SER A 213 24.92 -0.42 8.82
N MET A 214 23.79 -0.96 9.32
CA MET A 214 23.45 -1.00 10.76
C MET A 214 23.53 0.39 11.40
N SER A 215 23.16 1.43 10.65
CA SER A 215 23.22 2.81 11.10
C SER A 215 21.83 3.45 11.17
N SER A 216 21.67 4.37 12.11
CA SER A 216 20.50 5.23 12.19
C SER A 216 20.86 6.66 11.82
N ASN A 217 20.21 7.17 10.78
CA ASN A 217 20.39 8.55 10.33
C ASN A 217 19.21 9.39 10.83
N THR A 218 19.50 10.45 11.56
CA THR A 218 18.49 11.38 12.06
C THR A 218 18.49 12.64 11.19
N PHE A 219 17.31 13.02 10.72
CA PHE A 219 17.09 14.27 10.02
C PHE A 219 16.41 15.26 10.95
N GLN A 220 16.97 16.43 11.06
CA GLN A 220 16.41 17.53 11.82
C GLN A 220 15.97 18.65 10.89
N GLN A 221 14.79 19.19 11.17
CA GLN A 221 14.28 20.39 10.53
C GLN A 221 14.20 20.32 8.99
N VAL A 222 13.67 19.22 8.46
CA VAL A 222 13.34 19.16 7.03
C VAL A 222 12.08 19.99 6.79
N SER A 223 12.21 21.03 5.99
CA SER A 223 11.12 21.90 5.54
C SER A 223 11.10 21.97 4.03
N ALA A 224 9.95 21.81 3.43
CA ALA A 224 9.73 21.97 2.01
C ALA A 224 8.36 22.65 1.80
N PRO A 225 8.27 23.97 1.95
CA PRO A 225 7.01 24.67 1.73
C PRO A 225 6.57 24.48 0.28
N PRO A 226 5.26 24.18 0.05
CA PRO A 226 4.72 24.09 -1.29
C PRO A 226 4.78 25.43 -2.02
N GLU A 227 4.81 25.39 -3.36
CA GLU A 227 4.76 26.60 -4.19
C GLU A 227 3.35 27.18 -4.24
N PHE A 228 3.25 28.50 -4.29
CA PHE A 228 2.00 29.20 -4.58
C PHE A 228 1.77 29.38 -6.08
N PHE A 229 0.50 29.39 -6.48
CA PHE A 229 0.12 29.79 -7.83
C PHE A 229 0.41 31.27 -8.08
N SER A 230 -0.10 32.12 -7.23
CA SER A 230 0.16 33.58 -7.17
C SER A 230 -0.57 34.12 -5.95
N SER A 231 0.04 34.90 -5.10
CA SER A 231 -0.72 35.79 -4.23
C SER A 231 0.08 36.61 -3.23
N SER A 232 -0.51 37.71 -2.86
CA SER A 232 -0.19 38.58 -1.72
C SER A 232 -1.12 38.31 -0.55
N GLN A 233 -1.34 37.04 -0.16
CA GLN A 233 -2.31 36.73 0.91
C GLN A 233 -1.68 36.96 2.28
N ARG A 234 -2.15 37.97 3.01
CA ARG A 234 -1.71 38.27 4.37
C ARG A 234 -1.96 37.10 5.33
N LEU A 235 -3.09 36.40 5.16
CA LEU A 235 -3.44 35.24 5.99
C LEU A 235 -2.40 34.12 5.84
N VAL A 236 -1.91 33.85 4.62
CA VAL A 236 -0.89 32.83 4.36
C VAL A 236 0.41 33.15 5.10
N GLY A 237 0.90 34.38 4.97
CA GLY A 237 2.11 34.82 5.67
C GLY A 237 1.96 34.76 7.19
N ALA A 238 0.79 35.13 7.73
CA ALA A 238 0.49 35.01 9.15
C ALA A 238 0.46 33.57 9.64
N VAL A 239 -0.19 32.66 8.90
CA VAL A 239 -0.23 31.21 9.23
C VAL A 239 1.17 30.62 9.21
N GLN A 240 1.98 30.91 8.19
CA GLN A 240 3.35 30.41 8.10
C GLN A 240 4.23 30.87 9.25
N SER A 241 4.22 32.18 9.57
CA SER A 241 5.07 32.73 10.61
C SER A 241 4.66 32.24 11.99
N GLN A 242 3.35 32.19 12.30
CA GLN A 242 2.85 31.72 13.58
C GLN A 242 3.02 30.21 13.73
N SER A 243 2.84 29.44 12.65
CA SER A 243 3.09 27.98 12.65
C SER A 243 4.55 27.68 12.99
N ALA A 244 5.49 28.37 12.38
CA ALA A 244 6.91 28.19 12.67
C ALA A 244 7.29 28.56 14.12
N SER A 245 6.59 29.52 14.72
CA SER A 245 6.81 29.94 16.10
C SER A 245 6.23 28.95 17.12
N LEU A 246 5.00 28.48 16.88
CA LEU A 246 4.27 27.63 17.84
C LEU A 246 4.58 26.13 17.67
N PHE A 247 4.89 25.71 16.45
CA PHE A 247 5.18 24.31 16.12
C PHE A 247 6.56 24.22 15.47
N PRO A 248 7.66 24.36 16.22
CA PRO A 248 9.02 24.41 15.64
C PRO A 248 9.40 23.12 14.90
N SER A 249 8.81 21.98 15.26
CA SER A 249 8.96 20.75 14.47
C SER A 249 7.86 19.75 14.78
N GLY A 250 7.46 18.97 13.76
CA GLY A 250 6.70 17.74 13.90
C GLY A 250 7.62 16.51 13.85
N PHE A 251 7.12 15.36 14.25
CA PHE A 251 7.78 14.07 14.04
C PHE A 251 7.02 13.29 12.97
N ALA A 252 7.72 12.85 11.92
CA ALA A 252 7.17 11.94 10.93
C ALA A 252 7.78 10.56 11.15
N PRO A 253 6.96 9.54 11.46
CA PRO A 253 7.44 8.17 11.57
C PRO A 253 7.99 7.69 10.24
N GLN A 254 8.94 6.77 10.27
CA GLN A 254 9.44 6.12 9.07
C GLN A 254 8.29 5.40 8.39
N ARG A 255 8.02 5.76 7.14
CA ARG A 255 7.11 4.99 6.29
C ARG A 255 7.86 3.81 5.68
N ALA A 256 7.17 2.72 5.59
CA ALA A 256 7.68 1.44 5.16
C ALA A 256 8.42 1.46 3.81
N ARG A 257 7.99 2.28 2.86
CA ARG A 257 8.52 2.37 1.49
C ARG A 257 9.88 3.05 1.36
N VAL A 258 10.58 3.28 2.45
CA VAL A 258 11.89 3.92 2.43
C VAL A 258 12.96 2.88 2.13
N MET A 259 13.46 2.87 0.91
CA MET A 259 14.53 1.98 0.48
C MET A 259 15.93 2.60 0.63
N THR A 260 16.01 3.93 0.57
CA THR A 260 17.27 4.68 0.69
C THR A 260 17.10 5.88 1.60
N LEU A 261 18.24 6.41 2.07
CA LEU A 261 18.28 7.66 2.83
C LEU A 261 17.62 8.84 2.08
N GLY A 262 17.84 8.91 0.76
CA GLY A 262 17.23 9.93 -0.09
C GLY A 262 15.70 9.80 -0.17
N ASP A 263 15.19 8.58 -0.27
CA ASP A 263 13.73 8.33 -0.29
C ASP A 263 13.08 8.78 1.03
N TYR A 264 13.78 8.56 2.17
CA TYR A 264 13.30 9.00 3.48
C TYR A 264 13.26 10.53 3.59
N GLN A 265 14.31 11.21 3.13
CA GLN A 265 14.36 12.66 3.11
C GLN A 265 13.23 13.25 2.25
N GLN A 266 12.97 12.68 1.08
CA GLN A 266 11.84 13.05 0.24
C GLN A 266 10.50 12.78 0.94
N GLY A 267 10.39 11.70 1.70
CA GLY A 267 9.23 11.42 2.55
C GLY A 267 8.96 12.52 3.57
N LEU A 268 9.99 12.99 4.28
CA LEU A 268 9.87 14.11 5.22
C LEU A 268 9.49 15.44 4.51
N GLN A 269 10.02 15.67 3.32
CA GLN A 269 9.63 16.82 2.51
C GLN A 269 8.15 16.77 2.14
N ARG A 270 7.65 15.59 1.73
CA ARG A 270 6.22 15.38 1.45
C ARG A 270 5.34 15.63 2.67
N GLU A 271 5.76 15.18 3.86
CA GLU A 271 5.01 15.48 5.10
C GLU A 271 4.96 16.97 5.40
N SER A 272 6.06 17.69 5.19
CA SER A 272 6.08 19.15 5.29
C SER A 272 5.10 19.80 4.30
N GLN A 273 5.14 19.41 3.03
CA GLN A 273 4.22 19.92 1.99
C GLN A 273 2.75 19.61 2.33
N ARG A 274 2.46 18.41 2.83
CA ARG A 274 1.11 18.01 3.23
C ARG A 274 0.58 18.85 4.39
N SER A 275 1.39 19.00 5.43
CA SER A 275 1.03 19.77 6.62
C SER A 275 0.76 21.23 6.26
N ILE A 276 1.66 21.85 5.51
CA ILE A 276 1.50 23.23 5.05
C ILE A 276 0.36 23.35 4.04
N GLY A 277 0.24 22.41 3.11
CA GLY A 277 -0.85 22.36 2.13
C GLY A 277 -2.21 22.40 2.78
N GLY A 278 -2.42 21.58 3.83
CA GLY A 278 -3.66 21.56 4.63
C GLY A 278 -3.88 22.80 5.50
N SER A 279 -2.82 23.64 5.69
CA SER A 279 -2.94 24.82 6.57
C SER A 279 -3.76 25.97 5.97
N ILE A 280 -3.91 26.01 4.64
CA ILE A 280 -4.74 27.01 3.93
C ILE A 280 -5.68 26.30 2.98
N THR A 281 -6.97 26.47 3.21
CA THR A 281 -8.03 25.95 2.35
C THR A 281 -9.00 27.07 2.02
N ALA A 282 -9.46 27.15 0.79
CA ALA A 282 -10.48 28.11 0.38
C ALA A 282 -11.76 27.38 -0.05
N TYR A 283 -12.88 28.04 0.13
CA TYR A 283 -14.23 27.54 -0.16
C TYR A 283 -14.99 28.62 -0.91
N GLY A 284 -15.83 28.24 -1.83
CA GLY A 284 -16.68 29.20 -2.52
C GLY A 284 -17.95 28.59 -3.03
N HIS A 285 -18.90 29.45 -3.35
CA HIS A 285 -20.12 29.12 -4.10
C HIS A 285 -20.15 29.93 -5.39
N SER A 286 -20.55 29.30 -6.46
CA SER A 286 -20.62 30.00 -7.75
C SER A 286 -21.81 29.50 -8.62
N ARG A 287 -22.00 30.19 -9.76
CA ARG A 287 -22.94 29.79 -10.82
C ARG A 287 -22.21 29.31 -12.08
N SER A 288 -20.88 29.21 -12.05
CA SER A 288 -20.12 28.71 -13.20
C SER A 288 -20.23 27.20 -13.32
N GLN A 289 -20.75 26.72 -14.45
CA GLN A 289 -20.94 25.28 -14.71
C GLN A 289 -19.67 24.57 -15.20
N GLN A 290 -18.61 25.33 -15.47
CA GLN A 290 -17.38 24.83 -16.09
C GLN A 290 -16.37 24.28 -15.09
N LEU A 291 -16.68 24.31 -13.78
CA LEU A 291 -15.76 23.87 -12.77
C LEU A 291 -15.56 22.36 -12.81
N LYS A 292 -14.31 21.92 -12.66
CA LYS A 292 -13.96 20.50 -12.60
C LYS A 292 -12.85 20.29 -11.56
N ALA A 293 -12.97 19.28 -10.72
CA ALA A 293 -11.91 18.93 -9.78
C ALA A 293 -10.62 18.59 -10.53
N GLY A 294 -9.50 19.17 -10.08
CA GLY A 294 -8.18 19.08 -10.74
C GLY A 294 -7.84 20.26 -11.66
N ASP A 295 -8.79 21.10 -12.00
CA ASP A 295 -8.55 22.32 -12.77
C ASP A 295 -8.25 23.52 -11.86
N THR A 296 -7.98 24.69 -12.45
CA THR A 296 -7.74 25.92 -11.70
C THR A 296 -8.85 26.94 -11.91
N VAL A 297 -9.06 27.79 -10.90
CA VAL A 297 -9.90 28.98 -10.99
C VAL A 297 -9.08 30.21 -10.67
N GLU A 298 -9.42 31.34 -11.31
CA GLU A 298 -8.85 32.64 -11.00
C GLU A 298 -9.91 33.53 -10.34
N VAL A 299 -9.63 33.94 -9.10
CA VAL A 299 -10.47 34.83 -8.32
C VAL A 299 -9.96 36.25 -8.48
N GLN A 300 -10.80 37.16 -9.00
CA GLN A 300 -10.47 38.58 -9.18
C GLN A 300 -11.40 39.45 -8.33
N GLY A 301 -10.94 40.68 -8.03
CA GLY A 301 -11.78 41.69 -7.38
C GLY A 301 -11.98 41.55 -5.87
N LEU A 302 -11.44 40.52 -5.24
CA LEU A 302 -11.58 40.26 -3.79
C LEU A 302 -10.30 40.62 -3.04
N LEU A 303 -10.02 41.93 -2.82
CA LEU A 303 -8.91 42.41 -1.97
C LEU A 303 -7.71 41.45 -1.86
N ASP A 304 -7.49 40.92 -0.64
CA ASP A 304 -6.36 40.02 -0.34
C ASP A 304 -6.61 38.56 -0.78
N ALA A 305 -7.79 38.22 -1.36
CA ALA A 305 -8.14 36.86 -1.79
C ALA A 305 -7.97 36.63 -3.29
N LYS A 306 -7.56 37.66 -4.06
CA LYS A 306 -7.34 37.50 -5.49
C LYS A 306 -6.18 36.51 -5.76
N GLY A 307 -6.32 35.71 -6.80
CA GLY A 307 -5.28 34.79 -7.24
C GLY A 307 -5.81 33.52 -7.90
N ILE A 308 -4.91 32.63 -8.27
CA ILE A 308 -5.22 31.34 -8.86
C ILE A 308 -5.31 30.29 -7.74
N TYR A 309 -6.30 29.41 -7.85
CA TYR A 309 -6.55 28.32 -6.90
C TYR A 309 -6.79 27.02 -7.66
N GLY A 310 -6.22 25.92 -7.17
CA GLY A 310 -6.51 24.58 -7.68
C GLY A 310 -7.77 24.00 -7.04
N LEU A 311 -8.69 23.47 -7.84
CA LEU A 311 -9.95 22.86 -7.39
C LEU A 311 -9.72 21.43 -6.87
N VAL A 312 -9.99 21.20 -5.58
CA VAL A 312 -9.86 19.89 -4.94
C VAL A 312 -11.19 19.13 -4.98
N LYS A 313 -12.29 19.86 -4.79
CA LYS A 313 -13.64 19.32 -4.78
C LYS A 313 -14.60 20.31 -5.42
N VAL A 314 -15.55 19.80 -6.19
CA VAL A 314 -16.67 20.57 -6.75
C VAL A 314 -17.95 19.77 -6.53
N VAL A 315 -18.99 20.45 -6.02
CA VAL A 315 -20.33 19.89 -5.91
C VAL A 315 -21.27 20.75 -6.74
N HIS A 316 -21.71 20.22 -7.87
CA HIS A 316 -22.69 20.88 -8.74
C HIS A 316 -24.10 20.53 -8.28
N LYS A 317 -25.00 21.52 -8.26
CA LYS A 317 -26.42 21.34 -7.94
C LYS A 317 -27.31 22.05 -8.94
N TRP A 318 -28.20 21.31 -9.53
CA TRP A 318 -29.31 21.81 -10.34
C TRP A 318 -30.61 21.53 -9.59
N GLU A 319 -31.34 22.55 -9.32
CA GLU A 319 -32.66 22.51 -8.66
C GLU A 319 -33.64 23.37 -9.44
N ARG A 320 -34.92 23.35 -9.06
CA ARG A 320 -35.94 24.22 -9.69
C ARG A 320 -35.62 25.71 -9.54
N SER A 321 -34.88 26.09 -8.52
CA SER A 321 -34.38 27.45 -8.26
C SER A 321 -33.26 27.89 -9.20
N GLY A 322 -32.68 26.97 -9.94
CA GLY A 322 -31.55 27.18 -10.85
C GLY A 322 -30.31 26.38 -10.46
N TYR A 323 -29.22 26.73 -11.10
CA TYR A 323 -27.91 26.10 -10.87
C TYR A 323 -27.05 26.87 -9.87
N THR A 324 -26.41 26.13 -8.98
CA THR A 324 -25.34 26.59 -8.11
C THR A 324 -24.29 25.49 -7.94
N ASN A 325 -23.09 25.86 -7.55
CA ASN A 325 -22.09 24.91 -7.07
C ASN A 325 -21.42 25.41 -5.80
N SER A 326 -20.86 24.45 -5.06
CA SER A 326 -19.89 24.73 -4.00
C SER A 326 -18.56 24.08 -4.36
N PHE A 327 -17.46 24.71 -4.00
CA PHE A 327 -16.15 24.16 -4.29
C PHE A 327 -15.18 24.34 -3.13
N VAL A 328 -14.21 23.43 -3.05
CA VAL A 328 -13.04 23.52 -2.17
C VAL A 328 -11.82 23.67 -3.06
N CYS A 329 -11.00 24.65 -2.75
CA CYS A 329 -9.79 24.91 -3.52
C CYS A 329 -8.62 25.30 -2.63
N THR A 330 -7.44 25.32 -3.22
CA THR A 330 -6.18 25.60 -2.55
C THR A 330 -5.34 26.58 -3.34
N PRO A 331 -4.60 27.53 -2.67
CA PRO A 331 -3.66 28.40 -3.34
C PRO A 331 -2.31 27.73 -3.68
N TRP A 332 -2.12 26.46 -3.28
CA TRP A 332 -0.86 25.74 -3.43
C TRP A 332 -0.81 24.96 -4.75
N LYS A 333 0.27 25.11 -5.53
CA LYS A 333 0.51 24.28 -6.74
C LYS A 333 0.74 22.83 -6.40
N ASP A 334 1.57 22.60 -5.36
CA ASP A 334 1.99 21.28 -4.89
C ASP A 334 1.16 20.83 -3.68
N TYR A 335 -0.13 21.18 -3.68
CA TYR A 335 -1.03 20.76 -2.61
C TYR A 335 -1.05 19.24 -2.48
N ARG A 336 -1.00 18.77 -1.24
CA ARG A 336 -1.15 17.36 -0.88
C ARG A 336 -2.43 17.16 -0.11
N ASN A 337 -3.12 16.05 -0.37
CA ASN A 337 -4.25 15.71 0.46
C ASN A 337 -3.81 15.62 1.93
N PRO A 338 -4.37 16.43 2.85
CA PRO A 338 -4.07 16.31 4.27
C PRO A 338 -4.55 14.99 4.87
N GLU A 339 -5.59 14.38 4.28
CA GLU A 339 -6.07 13.05 4.64
C GLU A 339 -5.29 12.00 3.87
N GLN A 340 -4.39 11.31 4.56
CA GLN A 340 -3.67 10.19 3.96
C GLN A 340 -4.61 8.99 3.79
N PRO A 341 -4.55 8.28 2.65
CA PRO A 341 -5.15 6.97 2.61
C PRO A 341 -4.54 6.11 3.72
N PRO A 342 -5.35 5.41 4.52
CA PRO A 342 -4.84 4.63 5.64
C PRO A 342 -3.87 3.57 5.11
N LEU A 343 -2.62 3.58 5.62
CA LEU A 343 -1.70 2.47 5.41
C LEU A 343 -2.33 1.24 6.07
N ARG A 344 -2.74 0.27 5.28
CA ARG A 344 -3.15 -1.03 5.80
C ARG A 344 -1.90 -1.78 6.24
N ALA A 345 -1.56 -1.67 7.52
CA ALA A 345 -0.50 -2.45 8.11
C ALA A 345 -0.96 -3.91 8.28
N TRP A 346 -0.15 -4.86 7.80
CA TRP A 346 -0.41 -6.28 7.90
C TRP A 346 0.52 -6.92 8.93
N TYR A 347 -0.02 -7.29 10.09
CA TYR A 347 0.73 -7.88 11.20
C TYR A 347 0.61 -9.41 11.29
N GLY A 348 0.07 -10.07 10.29
CA GLY A 348 -0.08 -11.53 10.27
C GLY A 348 1.15 -12.25 9.72
N ILE A 349 1.20 -13.57 9.97
CA ILE A 349 2.17 -14.48 9.34
C ILE A 349 1.60 -14.94 8.00
N VAL A 350 2.43 -14.95 6.97
CA VAL A 350 2.10 -15.43 5.63
C VAL A 350 3.08 -16.52 5.23
N SER A 351 2.57 -17.63 4.70
CA SER A 351 3.42 -18.69 4.15
C SER A 351 3.93 -18.34 2.75
N ALA A 352 5.19 -18.66 2.50
CA ALA A 352 5.83 -18.51 1.21
C ALA A 352 6.81 -19.67 0.95
N ARG A 353 7.21 -19.85 -0.30
CA ARG A 353 8.24 -20.82 -0.71
C ARG A 353 9.52 -20.11 -1.08
N VAL A 354 10.65 -20.60 -0.60
CA VAL A 354 11.98 -20.09 -0.99
C VAL A 354 12.25 -20.39 -2.44
N VAL A 355 12.69 -19.39 -3.21
CA VAL A 355 13.02 -19.53 -4.64
C VAL A 355 14.48 -19.23 -4.97
N GLU A 356 15.16 -18.47 -4.11
CA GLU A 356 16.58 -18.11 -4.33
C GLU A 356 17.23 -17.78 -2.98
N HIS A 357 18.44 -18.28 -2.71
CA HIS A 357 19.19 -18.05 -1.48
C HIS A 357 20.63 -17.53 -1.73
N ASP A 358 21.05 -17.37 -2.98
CA ASP A 358 22.38 -16.82 -3.30
C ASP A 358 22.38 -15.29 -3.27
N ASP A 359 22.38 -14.74 -2.04
CA ASP A 359 22.36 -13.30 -1.81
C ASP A 359 23.66 -12.63 -2.30
N PRO A 360 23.61 -11.75 -3.33
CA PRO A 360 24.81 -11.10 -3.87
C PRO A 360 25.53 -10.20 -2.86
N LYS A 361 24.84 -9.75 -1.79
CA LYS A 361 25.45 -8.97 -0.69
C LYS A 361 25.94 -9.83 0.47
N LYS A 362 25.78 -11.17 0.40
CA LYS A 362 26.19 -12.14 1.43
C LYS A 362 25.67 -11.81 2.85
N MET A 363 24.45 -11.27 2.92
CA MET A 363 23.80 -10.88 4.18
C MET A 363 22.89 -11.99 4.75
N GLY A 364 22.89 -13.17 4.15
CA GLY A 364 22.01 -14.28 4.56
C GLY A 364 20.52 -14.03 4.25
N ARG A 365 20.23 -13.27 3.20
CA ARG A 365 18.86 -13.00 2.76
C ARG A 365 18.43 -14.05 1.75
N VAL A 366 17.11 -14.22 1.62
CA VAL A 366 16.51 -15.11 0.63
C VAL A 366 15.42 -14.40 -0.16
N LYS A 367 15.11 -14.90 -1.37
CA LYS A 367 13.91 -14.51 -2.08
C LYS A 367 12.85 -15.58 -1.91
N VAL A 368 11.61 -15.16 -1.75
CA VAL A 368 10.48 -16.05 -1.62
C VAL A 368 9.39 -15.73 -2.64
N GLN A 369 8.58 -16.72 -2.94
CA GLN A 369 7.33 -16.58 -3.68
C GLN A 369 6.19 -16.93 -2.73
N PHE A 370 5.26 -15.99 -2.53
CA PHE A 370 4.06 -16.25 -1.77
C PHE A 370 3.14 -17.20 -2.53
N PHE A 371 2.40 -18.05 -1.83
CA PHE A 371 1.50 -19.02 -2.48
C PHE A 371 0.34 -18.39 -3.28
N TRP A 372 0.05 -17.11 -3.05
CA TRP A 372 -0.90 -16.33 -3.83
C TRP A 372 -0.28 -15.66 -5.07
N GLN A 373 1.05 -15.69 -5.23
CA GLN A 373 1.73 -15.15 -6.42
C GLN A 373 1.71 -16.17 -7.55
N SER A 374 1.21 -15.76 -8.71
CA SER A 374 1.26 -16.60 -9.93
C SER A 374 2.65 -16.61 -10.56
N THR A 375 3.39 -15.51 -10.50
CA THR A 375 4.72 -15.33 -11.10
C THR A 375 5.60 -14.42 -10.23
N GLY A 376 6.92 -14.48 -10.47
CA GLY A 376 7.90 -13.62 -9.80
C GLY A 376 8.23 -14.04 -8.37
N SER A 377 9.02 -13.21 -7.69
CA SER A 377 9.44 -13.40 -6.30
C SER A 377 9.58 -12.05 -5.62
N THR A 378 9.72 -12.06 -4.30
CA THR A 378 10.07 -10.87 -3.52
C THR A 378 11.46 -10.36 -3.89
N HIS A 379 11.79 -9.17 -3.44
CA HIS A 379 13.19 -8.79 -3.29
C HIS A 379 13.86 -9.58 -2.16
N TRP A 380 15.17 -9.39 -1.95
CA TRP A 380 15.92 -10.08 -0.90
C TRP A 380 15.38 -9.76 0.49
N ALA A 381 14.77 -10.75 1.14
CA ALA A 381 14.22 -10.67 2.48
C ALA A 381 15.24 -11.12 3.54
N ARG A 382 15.30 -10.41 4.66
CA ARG A 382 16.16 -10.80 5.79
C ARG A 382 15.60 -12.06 6.46
N THR A 383 16.51 -12.91 6.98
CA THR A 383 16.14 -14.10 7.74
C THR A 383 16.52 -13.92 9.20
N VAL A 384 15.60 -14.22 10.11
CA VAL A 384 15.85 -14.26 11.54
C VAL A 384 16.73 -15.45 11.89
N SER A 385 17.71 -15.25 12.75
CA SER A 385 18.54 -16.32 13.30
C SER A 385 18.52 -16.24 14.83
N PRO A 386 18.57 -17.38 15.56
CA PRO A 386 18.69 -17.40 17.02
C PRO A 386 19.91 -16.63 17.57
N HIS A 387 20.97 -16.56 16.78
CA HIS A 387 22.17 -15.80 17.11
C HIS A 387 22.85 -15.35 15.82
N ALA A 388 23.17 -14.05 15.70
CA ALA A 388 23.86 -13.47 14.57
C ALA A 388 24.83 -12.39 15.02
N GLY A 389 26.00 -12.34 14.41
CA GLY A 389 27.05 -11.33 14.67
C GLY A 389 28.17 -11.43 13.65
N PRO A 390 29.20 -10.56 13.72
CA PRO A 390 30.34 -10.61 12.81
C PRO A 390 31.02 -11.99 12.84
N ASP A 391 31.02 -12.70 11.73
CA ASP A 391 31.61 -14.03 11.52
C ASP A 391 31.17 -15.10 12.53
N ARG A 392 29.97 -14.95 13.14
CA ARG A 392 29.45 -15.91 14.12
C ARG A 392 27.91 -15.97 14.10
N GLY A 393 27.37 -17.11 14.52
CA GLY A 393 25.95 -17.31 14.68
C GLY A 393 25.44 -18.69 14.22
N PHE A 394 24.12 -18.85 14.16
CA PHE A 394 23.46 -20.02 13.58
C PHE A 394 23.18 -19.76 12.09
N MET A 395 23.94 -20.38 11.22
CA MET A 395 23.77 -20.26 9.78
C MET A 395 23.01 -21.49 9.23
N PHE A 396 21.69 -21.48 9.39
CA PHE A 396 20.78 -22.47 8.83
C PHE A 396 19.85 -21.75 7.85
N MET A 397 20.32 -21.64 6.61
CA MET A 397 19.54 -21.01 5.54
C MET A 397 18.46 -21.97 5.06
N PRO A 398 17.21 -21.51 4.86
CA PRO A 398 16.18 -22.32 4.21
C PRO A 398 16.63 -22.72 2.79
N GLU A 399 16.37 -23.95 2.41
CA GLU A 399 16.68 -24.44 1.07
C GLU A 399 15.65 -23.94 0.05
N VAL A 400 16.06 -23.86 -1.23
CA VAL A 400 15.12 -23.59 -2.33
C VAL A 400 14.05 -24.67 -2.36
N GLY A 401 12.79 -24.26 -2.32
CA GLY A 401 11.63 -25.15 -2.23
C GLY A 401 11.03 -25.24 -0.83
N ASP A 402 11.73 -24.86 0.23
CA ASP A 402 11.21 -24.88 1.60
C ASP A 402 10.08 -23.88 1.81
N GLU A 403 9.10 -24.27 2.62
CA GLU A 403 8.08 -23.36 3.12
C GLU A 403 8.62 -22.56 4.31
N VAL A 404 8.36 -21.26 4.29
CA VAL A 404 8.80 -20.33 5.32
C VAL A 404 7.65 -19.46 5.83
N ALA A 405 7.72 -19.12 7.11
CA ALA A 405 6.86 -18.12 7.75
C ALA A 405 7.45 -16.73 7.51
N VAL A 406 6.65 -15.85 6.95
CA VAL A 406 7.02 -14.47 6.61
C VAL A 406 6.17 -13.50 7.40
N VAL A 407 6.79 -12.47 7.97
CA VAL A 407 6.12 -11.29 8.51
C VAL A 407 6.58 -10.07 7.74
N PHE A 408 5.87 -8.96 7.92
CA PHE A 408 6.19 -7.71 7.26
C PHE A 408 6.68 -6.69 8.30
N GLU A 409 7.85 -6.09 8.06
CA GLU A 409 8.41 -5.05 8.92
C GLU A 409 7.49 -3.82 8.90
N ASP A 410 7.07 -3.36 10.06
CA ASP A 410 6.06 -2.29 10.24
C ASP A 410 4.71 -2.57 9.53
N GLY A 411 4.42 -3.84 9.23
CA GLY A 411 3.22 -4.25 8.53
C GLY A 411 3.23 -3.98 7.02
N ASP A 412 4.37 -3.63 6.44
CA ASP A 412 4.51 -3.34 5.01
C ASP A 412 4.81 -4.59 4.20
N PRO A 413 3.90 -5.03 3.29
CA PRO A 413 4.12 -6.19 2.44
C PRO A 413 5.36 -6.10 1.52
N GLU A 414 5.89 -4.90 1.30
CA GLU A 414 7.11 -4.69 0.53
C GLU A 414 8.40 -4.95 1.34
N ARG A 415 8.26 -5.16 2.67
CA ARG A 415 9.40 -5.41 3.60
C ARG A 415 9.27 -6.77 4.31
N PRO A 416 9.34 -7.89 3.56
CA PRO A 416 9.24 -9.21 4.15
C PRO A 416 10.46 -9.56 5.00
N VAL A 417 10.20 -10.23 6.14
CA VAL A 417 11.22 -10.81 7.02
C VAL A 417 10.85 -12.27 7.27
N ILE A 418 11.80 -13.18 7.05
CA ILE A 418 11.61 -14.61 7.24
C ILE A 418 11.84 -14.93 8.72
N LEU A 419 10.82 -15.48 9.39
CA LEU A 419 10.91 -15.93 10.78
C LEU A 419 11.57 -17.30 10.93
N GLY A 420 11.41 -18.17 9.92
CA GLY A 420 11.92 -19.53 9.90
C GLY A 420 11.17 -20.41 8.93
N SER A 421 11.58 -21.68 8.82
CA SER A 421 10.95 -22.69 7.98
C SER A 421 9.76 -23.36 8.68
N LEU A 422 8.79 -23.82 7.91
CA LEU A 422 7.61 -24.54 8.36
C LEU A 422 7.61 -25.95 7.79
N TRP A 423 7.29 -26.94 8.62
CA TRP A 423 6.94 -28.27 8.14
C TRP A 423 5.49 -28.28 7.65
N ASN A 424 5.23 -29.11 6.65
CA ASN A 424 3.91 -29.23 6.05
C ASN A 424 3.60 -30.69 5.65
N GLY A 425 2.51 -30.94 4.95
CA GLY A 425 2.08 -32.27 4.52
C GLY A 425 3.01 -32.97 3.53
N VAL A 426 3.91 -32.22 2.87
CA VAL A 426 4.91 -32.72 1.91
C VAL A 426 6.30 -32.74 2.54
N GLN A 427 6.66 -31.69 3.25
CA GLN A 427 7.95 -31.52 3.93
C GLN A 427 7.77 -31.79 5.42
N ASN A 428 7.88 -33.08 5.79
CA ASN A 428 7.68 -33.54 7.17
C ASN A 428 8.90 -33.24 8.05
N ALA A 429 8.65 -33.16 9.37
CA ALA A 429 9.71 -33.11 10.35
C ALA A 429 10.62 -34.36 10.23
N PRO A 430 11.93 -34.24 10.52
CA PRO A 430 12.86 -35.35 10.43
C PRO A 430 12.40 -36.53 11.29
N ARG A 431 12.03 -37.65 10.66
CA ARG A 431 11.63 -38.90 11.34
C ARG A 431 12.85 -39.81 11.52
N GLY A 432 12.88 -40.55 12.62
CA GLY A 432 14.05 -41.32 12.93
C GLY A 432 13.94 -42.74 12.45
N GLU A 433 14.55 -43.06 11.33
CA GLU A 433 14.74 -44.46 10.93
C GLU A 433 16.03 -45.08 11.47
N PHE A 434 16.99 -44.28 11.92
CA PHE A 434 18.34 -44.75 12.23
C PHE A 434 18.49 -45.50 13.57
N PHE A 435 17.53 -45.42 14.47
CA PHE A 435 17.56 -46.12 15.76
C PHE A 435 16.20 -46.77 16.14
N GLY A 436 15.28 -46.90 15.20
CA GLY A 436 14.01 -47.62 15.42
C GLY A 436 13.05 -46.96 16.41
N GLU A 437 13.24 -45.72 16.77
CA GLU A 437 12.44 -45.01 17.77
C GLU A 437 11.45 -44.05 17.13
N ASP A 438 10.18 -44.23 17.46
CA ASP A 438 9.11 -43.29 17.14
C ASP A 438 9.34 -41.95 17.85
N ILE A 439 9.02 -40.85 17.16
CA ILE A 439 9.14 -39.48 17.71
C ILE A 439 8.12 -39.21 18.84
N ALA A 440 7.17 -40.07 19.05
CA ALA A 440 6.24 -40.00 20.17
C ALA A 440 6.73 -40.90 21.32
N PRO A 441 7.08 -40.31 22.48
CA PRO A 441 6.68 -39.02 23.06
C PRO A 441 7.79 -37.96 23.13
N ASN A 442 8.19 -37.36 22.05
CA ASN A 442 9.11 -36.20 22.00
C ASN A 442 10.44 -36.35 22.79
N ASN A 443 10.94 -37.58 22.91
CA ASN A 443 12.22 -37.84 23.58
C ASN A 443 13.42 -37.60 22.69
N VAL A 444 13.23 -37.23 21.41
CA VAL A 444 14.31 -37.03 20.46
C VAL A 444 14.30 -35.59 19.95
N LYS A 445 15.41 -34.89 20.12
CA LYS A 445 15.68 -33.57 19.52
C LYS A 445 16.77 -33.74 18.48
N ARG A 446 16.59 -33.11 17.29
CA ARG A 446 17.52 -33.29 16.16
C ARG A 446 17.82 -32.01 15.43
N ILE A 447 19.05 -31.89 14.97
CA ILE A 447 19.47 -31.02 13.90
C ILE A 447 19.91 -31.93 12.76
N VAL A 448 19.28 -31.84 11.59
CA VAL A 448 19.60 -32.68 10.43
C VAL A 448 19.77 -31.78 9.22
N THR A 449 20.91 -31.92 8.53
CA THR A 449 21.16 -31.22 7.27
C THR A 449 20.52 -31.97 6.08
N LYS A 450 20.39 -31.29 4.94
CA LYS A 450 19.86 -31.87 3.71
C LYS A 450 20.61 -33.14 3.26
N ALA A 451 21.92 -33.21 3.52
CA ALA A 451 22.75 -34.37 3.23
C ALA A 451 22.64 -35.50 4.27
N GLY A 452 21.88 -35.29 5.37
CA GLY A 452 21.69 -36.29 6.41
C GLY A 452 22.71 -36.24 7.57
N ASN A 453 23.65 -35.27 7.60
CA ASN A 453 24.47 -35.05 8.79
C ASN A 453 23.57 -34.64 9.95
N ARG A 454 23.82 -35.17 11.16
CA ARG A 454 22.92 -34.93 12.28
C ARG A 454 23.63 -34.74 13.60
N LEU A 455 23.05 -33.91 14.44
CA LEU A 455 23.20 -33.86 15.88
C LEU A 455 21.89 -34.30 16.49
N GLN A 456 21.91 -35.32 17.35
CA GLN A 456 20.70 -35.88 17.94
C GLN A 456 20.89 -36.03 19.45
N MET A 457 19.85 -35.67 20.20
CA MET A 457 19.76 -35.88 21.65
C MET A 457 18.57 -36.77 21.92
N ILE A 458 18.75 -37.82 22.66
CA ILE A 458 17.72 -38.81 23.05
C ILE A 458 17.58 -38.76 24.58
N ASP A 459 16.37 -38.41 25.02
CA ASP A 459 16.02 -38.24 26.45
C ASP A 459 15.28 -39.45 27.02
N THR A 460 15.59 -40.67 26.59
CA THR A 460 14.97 -41.87 27.11
C THR A 460 15.58 -42.19 28.47
N PRO A 461 14.79 -42.23 29.58
CA PRO A 461 15.29 -42.44 30.91
C PRO A 461 16.20 -43.70 31.05
N GLY A 462 17.42 -43.50 31.56
CA GLY A 462 18.43 -44.54 31.71
C GLY A 462 19.17 -44.96 30.45
N LYS A 463 18.88 -44.26 29.33
CA LYS A 463 19.50 -44.45 28.00
C LYS A 463 19.74 -43.11 27.30
N GLU A 464 19.90 -42.05 28.05
CA GLU A 464 20.15 -40.71 27.51
C GLU A 464 21.37 -40.75 26.59
N THR A 465 21.19 -40.24 25.36
CA THR A 465 22.21 -40.38 24.31
C THR A 465 22.40 -39.10 23.54
N LEU A 466 23.66 -38.69 23.35
CA LEU A 466 24.04 -37.63 22.41
C LEU A 466 24.78 -38.27 21.23
N VAL A 467 24.37 -37.94 19.99
CA VAL A 467 24.92 -38.51 18.77
C VAL A 467 25.32 -37.42 17.78
N PHE A 468 26.54 -37.51 17.27
CA PHE A 468 26.98 -36.83 16.04
C PHE A 468 27.18 -37.90 14.98
N ALA A 469 26.52 -37.77 13.82
CA ALA A 469 26.61 -38.78 12.80
C ALA A 469 26.56 -38.21 11.39
N THR A 470 27.23 -38.89 10.46
CA THR A 470 27.11 -38.68 9.02
C THR A 470 26.12 -39.69 8.42
N PRO A 471 25.64 -39.46 7.19
CA PRO A 471 24.74 -40.41 6.51
C PRO A 471 25.36 -41.80 6.30
N ASN A 472 26.68 -41.86 6.16
CA ASN A 472 27.44 -43.10 5.86
C ASN A 472 27.96 -43.80 7.14
N HIS A 473 27.10 -43.86 8.18
CA HIS A 473 27.33 -44.64 9.42
C HIS A 473 28.56 -44.28 10.28
N SER A 474 29.30 -43.21 9.96
CA SER A 474 30.31 -42.72 10.90
C SER A 474 29.64 -41.91 12.01
N SER A 475 29.94 -42.24 13.26
CA SER A 475 29.30 -41.57 14.40
C SER A 475 30.21 -41.45 15.62
N ILE A 476 29.88 -40.45 16.46
CA ILE A 476 30.33 -40.34 17.84
C ILE A 476 29.11 -40.30 18.72
N SER A 477 28.99 -41.21 19.68
CA SER A 477 27.87 -41.23 20.63
C SER A 477 28.35 -41.27 22.08
N LEU A 478 27.57 -40.60 22.94
CA LEU A 478 27.69 -40.65 24.39
C LEU A 478 26.35 -41.19 24.90
N THR A 479 26.38 -42.36 25.56
CA THR A 479 25.16 -43.04 26.06
C THR A 479 25.31 -43.39 27.53
N GLU A 480 24.34 -43.05 28.35
CA GLU A 480 24.26 -43.52 29.71
C GLU A 480 23.93 -45.02 29.75
N LYS A 481 24.62 -45.81 30.57
CA LYS A 481 24.35 -47.23 30.72
C LYS A 481 23.16 -47.47 31.63
N SER A 482 22.25 -48.26 31.19
CA SER A 482 21.04 -48.68 31.93
C SER A 482 21.29 -49.65 33.09
N ASP A 483 22.54 -49.94 33.41
CA ASP A 483 22.93 -50.90 34.44
C ASP A 483 22.95 -50.31 35.89
N GLY A 484 22.44 -49.10 36.05
CA GLY A 484 22.39 -48.39 37.34
C GLY A 484 23.74 -47.95 37.89
N THR A 485 24.86 -48.12 37.14
CA THR A 485 26.21 -47.71 37.57
C THR A 485 26.50 -46.23 37.33
N GLY A 486 25.61 -45.53 36.64
CA GLY A 486 25.82 -44.13 36.25
C GLY A 486 27.04 -43.93 35.33
N ARG A 487 27.49 -44.97 34.63
CA ARG A 487 28.64 -44.92 33.73
C ARG A 487 28.19 -44.57 32.31
N THR A 488 28.91 -43.68 31.69
CA THR A 488 28.68 -43.30 30.28
C THR A 488 29.57 -44.13 29.35
N LEU A 489 29.00 -44.63 28.27
CA LEU A 489 29.71 -45.23 27.16
C LEU A 489 29.95 -44.19 26.08
N VAL A 490 31.22 -44.02 25.70
CA VAL A 490 31.60 -43.23 24.53
C VAL A 490 31.95 -44.19 23.39
N THR A 491 31.26 -44.07 22.26
CA THR A 491 31.51 -44.89 21.09
C THR A 491 31.94 -44.01 19.92
N VAL A 492 33.03 -44.38 19.26
CA VAL A 492 33.45 -43.81 17.97
C VAL A 492 33.42 -44.93 16.96
N GLN A 493 32.61 -44.78 15.93
CA GLN A 493 32.42 -45.81 14.91
C GLN A 493 32.61 -45.20 13.52
N SER A 494 33.23 -45.96 12.62
CA SER A 494 33.36 -45.62 11.19
C SER A 494 33.36 -46.91 10.36
N ASP A 495 32.74 -46.84 9.16
CA ASP A 495 32.84 -47.94 8.18
C ASP A 495 34.20 -47.91 7.45
N GLY A 496 35.00 -46.87 7.64
CA GLY A 496 36.36 -46.74 7.15
C GLY A 496 37.36 -46.64 8.29
N ASP A 497 38.44 -45.88 8.09
CA ASP A 497 39.48 -45.71 9.08
C ASP A 497 39.10 -44.74 10.19
N ILE A 498 39.61 -45.00 11.39
CA ILE A 498 39.66 -44.04 12.51
C ILE A 498 41.08 -43.58 12.70
N VAL A 499 41.39 -42.32 12.43
CA VAL A 499 42.73 -41.76 12.52
C VAL A 499 42.82 -40.83 13.73
N LEU A 500 43.70 -41.12 14.65
CA LEU A 500 44.09 -40.26 15.77
C LEU A 500 45.46 -39.67 15.45
N SER A 501 45.53 -38.38 15.14
CA SER A 501 46.78 -37.71 14.75
C SER A 501 47.05 -36.48 15.61
N ALA A 502 48.24 -36.38 16.15
CA ALA A 502 48.74 -35.22 16.88
C ALA A 502 50.12 -34.80 16.34
N PRO A 503 50.19 -34.13 15.14
CA PRO A 503 51.46 -33.87 14.45
C PRO A 503 52.49 -33.08 15.26
N GLN A 504 52.06 -32.27 16.21
CA GLN A 504 52.91 -31.45 17.09
C GLN A 504 52.70 -31.77 18.58
N GLY A 505 52.01 -32.87 18.88
CA GLY A 505 51.65 -33.24 20.24
C GLY A 505 51.74 -34.74 20.49
N ARG A 506 50.98 -35.24 21.46
CA ARG A 506 50.92 -36.65 21.82
C ARG A 506 49.50 -37.12 21.92
N VAL A 507 49.23 -38.35 21.48
CA VAL A 507 47.99 -39.06 21.75
C VAL A 507 48.17 -39.84 23.05
N HIS A 508 47.39 -39.53 24.09
CA HIS A 508 47.43 -40.23 25.39
C HIS A 508 46.14 -41.04 25.54
N ILE A 509 46.25 -42.37 25.68
CA ILE A 509 45.17 -43.27 26.00
C ILE A 509 45.44 -43.82 27.41
N ARG A 510 44.54 -43.54 28.39
CA ARG A 510 44.60 -44.08 29.75
C ARG A 510 43.39 -44.94 29.99
N SER A 511 43.58 -46.20 30.34
CA SER A 511 42.53 -47.11 30.73
C SER A 511 42.99 -48.05 31.80
N LYS A 512 42.09 -48.61 32.60
CA LYS A 512 42.41 -49.67 33.53
C LYS A 512 42.69 -50.98 32.78
N PHE A 513 42.02 -51.19 31.64
CA PHE A 513 42.21 -52.32 30.75
C PHE A 513 42.15 -51.82 29.30
N PHE A 514 42.98 -52.39 28.46
CA PHE A 514 43.03 -52.13 27.03
C PHE A 514 42.86 -53.49 26.31
N SER A 515 41.87 -53.61 25.43
CA SER A 515 41.69 -54.77 24.55
C SER A 515 41.75 -54.35 23.10
N ARG A 516 42.27 -55.19 22.23
CA ARG A 516 42.24 -55.05 20.78
C ARG A 516 41.61 -56.31 20.24
N GLU A 517 40.50 -56.19 19.55
CA GLU A 517 39.91 -57.24 18.74
C GLU A 517 40.32 -56.99 17.29
N VAL A 518 40.78 -58.03 16.62
CA VAL A 518 41.13 -58.02 15.19
C VAL A 518 40.21 -59.03 14.53
N GLY A 519 39.24 -58.55 13.73
CA GLY A 519 38.35 -59.40 12.96
C GLY A 519 39.00 -59.94 11.72
#